data_85fcac82ad407cd6ee97e249d48a8f23
#
_entry.id   85fcac82ad407cd6ee97e249d48a8f23
#
_cell.length_a   1.000
_cell.length_b   1.000
_cell.length_c   1.000
_cell.angle_alpha   90.00
_cell.angle_beta   90.00
_cell.angle_gamma   90.00
#
_symmetry.space_group_name_H-M   'P 1'
#
loop_
_entity.id
_entity.type
_entity.pdbx_description
1 polymer ?
#
loop_
_entity_poly.entity_id
_entity_poly.type
_entity_poly.pdbx_seq_one_letter_code
_entity_poly.pdbx_strand_id
1 'polypeptide(L)'
;GSLLGDPETWITRALVVLVAASPCALAISVPLTIVAAIGAASQFGVVIKSGAAFERLGGIRHLAVDKTGTLTRNQPEVTGVVPTDGFDRTQVLSFAAAVEQQSTHPLAAAIAAAGPEAPTASDISEEAGHGIGGTVEGRRVLVGSPRWIDAGPLKADVERMESEGQTC
;
A
#
# COMPACT_ATOMS: atom_id res chain seq x y z
N GLY A 1 -5.67 66.31 -18.33
CA GLY A 1 -4.26 66.34 -18.68
C GLY A 1 -4.04 66.83 -20.09
N SER A 2 -4.75 66.32 -21.09
CA SER A 2 -4.63 66.71 -22.51
C SER A 2 -5.14 68.10 -22.83
N LEU A 3 -5.87 68.79 -21.94
CA LEU A 3 -6.35 70.12 -22.08
C LEU A 3 -5.37 71.21 -21.59
N LEU A 4 -4.29 70.80 -20.90
CA LEU A 4 -3.35 71.73 -20.23
C LEU A 4 -1.88 71.55 -20.65
N GLY A 5 -1.61 70.79 -21.71
CA GLY A 5 -0.24 70.56 -22.16
C GLY A 5 -0.18 69.70 -23.43
N ASP A 6 1.04 69.37 -23.85
CA ASP A 6 1.27 68.55 -25.02
C ASP A 6 0.67 67.14 -24.85
N PRO A 7 -0.29 66.77 -25.71
CA PRO A 7 -1.00 65.45 -25.60
C PRO A 7 -0.04 64.25 -25.66
N GLU A 8 1.01 64.35 -26.43
CA GLU A 8 1.98 63.27 -26.62
C GLU A 8 2.73 62.98 -25.32
N THR A 9 3.13 63.99 -24.57
CA THR A 9 3.77 63.87 -23.28
C THR A 9 2.85 63.21 -22.26
N TRP A 10 1.58 63.51 -22.22
CA TRP A 10 0.61 62.93 -21.30
C TRP A 10 0.25 61.50 -21.65
N ILE A 11 0.15 61.16 -22.93
CA ILE A 11 -0.04 59.78 -23.39
C ILE A 11 1.16 58.92 -23.01
N THR A 12 2.38 59.40 -23.26
CA THR A 12 3.61 58.68 -22.89
C THR A 12 3.69 58.41 -21.37
N ARG A 13 3.40 59.43 -20.55
CA ARG A 13 3.37 59.24 -19.07
C ARG A 13 2.29 58.26 -18.63
N ALA A 14 1.11 58.29 -19.22
CA ALA A 14 0.05 57.36 -18.94
C ALA A 14 0.45 55.91 -19.27
N LEU A 15 1.09 55.69 -20.42
CA LEU A 15 1.60 54.38 -20.82
C LEU A 15 2.70 53.87 -19.86
N VAL A 16 3.63 54.73 -19.44
CA VAL A 16 4.69 54.38 -18.48
C VAL A 16 4.07 53.95 -17.14
N VAL A 17 3.08 54.71 -16.64
CA VAL A 17 2.39 54.32 -15.39
C VAL A 17 1.63 53.02 -15.55
N LEU A 18 0.95 52.79 -16.68
CA LEU A 18 0.24 51.56 -16.95
C LEU A 18 1.17 50.35 -16.96
N VAL A 19 2.33 50.43 -17.62
CA VAL A 19 3.32 49.35 -17.67
C VAL A 19 3.96 49.14 -16.29
N ALA A 20 4.32 50.22 -15.59
CA ALA A 20 4.93 50.14 -14.27
C ALA A 20 3.97 49.60 -13.20
N ALA A 21 2.68 49.85 -13.32
CA ALA A 21 1.66 49.32 -12.41
C ALA A 21 1.21 47.90 -12.76
N SER A 22 1.64 47.34 -13.88
CA SER A 22 1.28 45.98 -14.28
C SER A 22 2.05 44.94 -13.46
N PRO A 23 1.37 44.05 -12.73
CA PRO A 23 2.02 43.03 -11.88
C PRO A 23 2.49 41.82 -12.70
N CYS A 24 3.21 42.04 -13.80
CA CYS A 24 3.64 40.99 -14.73
C CYS A 24 4.45 39.85 -14.02
N ALA A 25 5.33 40.24 -13.11
CA ALA A 25 6.11 39.25 -12.33
C ALA A 25 5.22 38.36 -11.47
N LEU A 26 4.18 38.93 -10.85
CA LEU A 26 3.21 38.17 -10.05
C LEU A 26 2.35 37.25 -10.91
N ALA A 27 1.92 37.72 -12.07
CA ALA A 27 1.11 36.94 -13.01
C ALA A 27 1.83 35.69 -13.54
N ILE A 28 3.17 35.73 -13.66
CA ILE A 28 3.99 34.64 -14.14
C ILE A 28 4.46 33.71 -12.97
N SER A 29 4.69 34.27 -11.80
CA SER A 29 5.27 33.53 -10.66
C SER A 29 4.37 32.40 -10.16
N VAL A 30 3.06 32.63 -10.10
CA VAL A 30 2.09 31.63 -9.60
C VAL A 30 2.06 30.37 -10.49
N PRO A 31 1.78 30.45 -11.80
CA PRO A 31 1.79 29.28 -12.66
C PRO A 31 3.15 28.60 -12.75
N LEU A 32 4.25 29.34 -12.72
CA LEU A 32 5.59 28.78 -12.73
C LEU A 32 5.87 27.95 -11.46
N THR A 33 5.45 28.44 -10.30
CA THR A 33 5.59 27.72 -9.03
C THR A 33 4.79 26.41 -9.04
N ILE A 34 3.57 26.43 -9.56
CA ILE A 34 2.73 25.22 -9.68
C ILE A 34 3.40 24.21 -10.61
N VAL A 35 3.89 24.62 -11.76
CA VAL A 35 4.59 23.73 -12.70
C VAL A 35 5.84 23.13 -12.08
N ALA A 36 6.67 23.94 -11.40
CA ALA A 36 7.86 23.48 -10.73
C ALA A 36 7.54 22.47 -9.60
N ALA A 37 6.49 22.73 -8.82
CA ALA A 37 6.07 21.84 -7.74
C ALA A 37 5.50 20.51 -8.26
N ILE A 38 4.71 20.53 -9.35
CA ILE A 38 4.22 19.32 -10.02
C ILE A 38 5.41 18.51 -10.59
N GLY A 39 6.39 19.18 -11.20
CA GLY A 39 7.60 18.54 -11.69
C GLY A 39 8.41 17.86 -10.58
N ALA A 40 8.57 18.52 -9.44
CA ALA A 40 9.22 17.94 -8.27
C ALA A 40 8.45 16.72 -7.70
N ALA A 41 7.12 16.80 -7.59
CA ALA A 41 6.28 15.69 -7.16
C ALA A 41 6.39 14.46 -8.08
N SER A 42 6.53 14.69 -9.38
CA SER A 42 6.69 13.62 -10.38
C SER A 42 7.97 12.79 -10.16
N GLN A 43 9.05 13.38 -9.61
CA GLN A 43 10.28 12.66 -9.28
C GLN A 43 10.07 11.60 -8.18
N PHE A 44 9.03 11.78 -7.35
CA PHE A 44 8.61 10.81 -6.34
C PHE A 44 7.51 9.85 -6.83
N GLY A 45 7.26 9.80 -8.15
CA GLY A 45 6.24 8.93 -8.73
C GLY A 45 4.81 9.44 -8.56
N VAL A 46 4.62 10.68 -8.11
CA VAL A 46 3.28 11.28 -7.90
C VAL A 46 2.81 11.96 -9.18
N VAL A 47 1.65 11.53 -9.71
CA VAL A 47 1.03 12.12 -10.90
C VAL A 47 -0.07 13.08 -10.51
N ILE A 48 0.15 14.38 -10.70
CA ILE A 48 -0.82 15.44 -10.43
C ILE A 48 -1.43 15.89 -11.75
N LYS A 49 -2.74 15.69 -11.93
CA LYS A 49 -3.43 15.91 -13.22
C LYS A 49 -3.70 17.38 -13.56
N SER A 50 -3.70 18.28 -12.58
CA SER A 50 -3.94 19.71 -12.82
C SER A 50 -3.43 20.59 -11.68
N GLY A 51 -3.16 21.88 -11.96
CA GLY A 51 -2.80 22.87 -10.95
C GLY A 51 -3.90 23.06 -9.90
N ALA A 52 -5.16 23.04 -10.31
CA ALA A 52 -6.29 23.11 -9.38
C ALA A 52 -6.38 21.90 -8.43
N ALA A 53 -5.95 20.72 -8.86
CA ALA A 53 -5.84 19.57 -7.98
C ALA A 53 -4.69 19.77 -6.98
N PHE A 54 -3.56 20.31 -7.43
CA PHE A 54 -2.42 20.62 -6.58
C PHE A 54 -2.77 21.62 -5.47
N GLU A 55 -3.45 22.72 -5.81
CA GLU A 55 -3.90 23.72 -4.83
C GLU A 55 -4.84 23.13 -3.77
N ARG A 56 -5.75 22.24 -4.18
CA ARG A 56 -6.67 21.55 -3.24
C ARG A 56 -5.95 20.64 -2.26
N LEU A 57 -4.80 20.05 -2.64
CA LEU A 57 -4.01 19.22 -1.72
C LEU A 57 -3.57 19.99 -0.47
N GLY A 58 -3.25 21.27 -0.59
CA GLY A 58 -2.88 22.14 0.53
C GLY A 58 -4.00 22.37 1.56
N GLY A 59 -5.26 22.13 1.19
CA GLY A 59 -6.43 22.30 2.06
C GLY A 59 -6.94 20.99 2.70
N ILE A 60 -6.32 19.84 2.44
CA ILE A 60 -6.75 18.56 2.97
C ILE A 60 -6.55 18.49 4.49
N ARG A 61 -7.61 18.14 5.20
CA ARG A 61 -7.60 17.94 6.67
C ARG A 61 -7.90 16.51 7.09
N HIS A 62 -8.51 15.73 6.21
CA HIS A 62 -8.88 14.34 6.45
C HIS A 62 -8.44 13.50 5.26
N LEU A 63 -7.82 12.36 5.53
CA LEU A 63 -7.36 11.41 4.54
C LEU A 63 -7.99 10.05 4.86
N ALA A 64 -8.73 9.50 3.90
CA ALA A 64 -9.18 8.11 3.93
C ALA A 64 -8.30 7.30 2.98
N VAL A 65 -7.71 6.22 3.49
CA VAL A 65 -6.76 5.38 2.73
C VAL A 65 -7.22 3.93 2.81
N ASP A 66 -7.27 3.25 1.67
CA ASP A 66 -7.44 1.80 1.66
C ASP A 66 -6.17 1.12 2.20
N LYS A 67 -6.35 0.04 2.95
CA LYS A 67 -5.24 -0.69 3.57
C LYS A 67 -4.48 -1.52 2.53
N THR A 68 -5.22 -2.35 1.79
CA THR A 68 -4.63 -3.42 0.99
C THR A 68 -4.09 -2.89 -0.35
N GLY A 69 -2.80 -3.06 -0.60
CA GLY A 69 -2.15 -2.56 -1.82
C GLY A 69 -1.85 -1.06 -1.83
N THR A 70 -2.26 -0.32 -0.79
CA THR A 70 -1.96 1.11 -0.62
C THR A 70 -1.03 1.33 0.57
N LEU A 71 -1.43 0.92 1.77
CA LEU A 71 -0.57 0.97 2.96
C LEU A 71 0.29 -0.29 3.09
N THR A 72 -0.13 -1.39 2.51
CA THR A 72 0.59 -2.66 2.50
C THR A 72 1.06 -3.01 1.09
N ARG A 73 2.15 -3.77 1.00
CA ARG A 73 2.70 -4.21 -0.30
C ARG A 73 1.92 -5.36 -0.94
N ASN A 74 0.85 -5.84 -0.30
CA ASN A 74 0.10 -7.04 -0.71
C ASN A 74 1.01 -8.27 -0.92
N GLN A 75 2.05 -8.35 -0.12
CA GLN A 75 3.02 -9.45 -0.10
C GLN A 75 3.05 -10.00 1.33
N PRO A 76 2.20 -11.00 1.64
CA PRO A 76 2.24 -11.66 2.93
C PRO A 76 3.57 -12.42 3.09
N GLU A 77 4.07 -12.45 4.31
CA GLU A 77 5.29 -13.17 4.69
C GLU A 77 5.04 -13.92 5.99
N VAL A 78 5.64 -15.09 6.13
CA VAL A 78 5.63 -15.83 7.39
C VAL A 78 6.61 -15.19 8.37
N THR A 79 6.08 -14.44 9.34
CA THR A 79 6.86 -13.70 10.33
C THR A 79 7.16 -14.50 11.58
N GLY A 80 6.31 -15.47 11.95
CA GLY A 80 6.47 -16.31 13.12
C GLY A 80 5.98 -17.73 12.90
N VAL A 81 6.56 -18.67 13.62
CA VAL A 81 6.10 -20.06 13.72
C VAL A 81 6.29 -20.51 15.16
N VAL A 82 5.24 -21.00 15.78
CA VAL A 82 5.23 -21.56 17.14
C VAL A 82 4.88 -23.03 17.05
N PRO A 83 5.88 -23.94 17.05
CA PRO A 83 5.62 -25.38 17.03
C PRO A 83 5.17 -25.88 18.40
N THR A 84 4.39 -26.96 18.42
CA THR A 84 4.12 -27.74 19.65
C THR A 84 5.24 -28.78 19.89
N ASP A 85 5.23 -29.36 21.08
CA ASP A 85 6.16 -30.42 21.44
C ASP A 85 6.15 -31.58 20.42
N GLY A 86 7.33 -31.97 19.98
CA GLY A 86 7.52 -33.05 19.01
C GLY A 86 7.58 -32.60 17.54
N PHE A 87 7.44 -31.30 17.29
CA PHE A 87 7.66 -30.71 15.97
C PHE A 87 8.67 -29.56 16.04
N ASP A 88 9.47 -29.40 15.01
CA ASP A 88 10.30 -28.22 14.84
C ASP A 88 9.69 -27.24 13.82
N ARG A 89 10.22 -26.02 13.78
CA ARG A 89 9.79 -24.97 12.86
C ARG A 89 9.83 -25.43 11.40
N THR A 90 10.87 -26.14 11.01
CA THR A 90 11.11 -26.58 9.64
C THR A 90 10.07 -27.60 9.21
N GLN A 91 9.77 -28.57 10.08
CA GLN A 91 8.73 -29.58 9.84
C GLN A 91 7.34 -28.95 9.69
N VAL A 92 6.98 -28.02 10.57
CA VAL A 92 5.68 -27.32 10.48
C VAL A 92 5.55 -26.58 9.15
N LEU A 93 6.57 -25.82 8.75
CA LEU A 93 6.58 -25.10 7.50
C LEU A 93 6.58 -26.01 6.28
N SER A 94 7.34 -27.11 6.33
CA SER A 94 7.41 -28.09 5.24
C SER A 94 6.07 -28.77 5.01
N PHE A 95 5.37 -29.19 6.05
CA PHE A 95 4.04 -29.81 5.95
C PHE A 95 2.97 -28.83 5.51
N ALA A 96 2.99 -27.60 6.03
CA ALA A 96 2.06 -26.57 5.61
C ALA A 96 2.28 -26.20 4.12
N ALA A 97 3.52 -26.01 3.71
CA ALA A 97 3.88 -25.71 2.33
C ALA A 97 3.46 -26.83 1.37
N ALA A 98 3.60 -28.10 1.76
CA ALA A 98 3.18 -29.24 0.95
C ALA A 98 1.70 -29.19 0.55
N VAL A 99 0.85 -28.76 1.46
CA VAL A 99 -0.60 -28.64 1.23
C VAL A 99 -0.93 -27.34 0.48
N GLU A 100 -0.32 -26.22 0.88
CA GLU A 100 -0.57 -24.90 0.31
C GLU A 100 -0.06 -24.72 -1.12
N GLN A 101 0.88 -25.54 -1.59
CA GLN A 101 1.32 -25.48 -3.01
C GLN A 101 0.17 -25.67 -4.02
N GLN A 102 -0.93 -26.27 -3.60
CA GLN A 102 -2.12 -26.48 -4.45
C GLN A 102 -3.24 -25.48 -4.19
N SER A 103 -3.08 -24.57 -3.24
CA SER A 103 -4.05 -23.54 -2.92
C SER A 103 -3.89 -22.28 -3.79
N THR A 104 -5.00 -21.63 -4.10
CA THR A 104 -5.04 -20.32 -4.77
C THR A 104 -5.16 -19.16 -3.79
N HIS A 105 -5.16 -19.42 -2.49
CA HIS A 105 -5.32 -18.38 -1.48
C HIS A 105 -4.10 -17.44 -1.46
N PRO A 106 -4.29 -16.11 -1.24
CA PRO A 106 -3.18 -15.16 -1.22
C PRO A 106 -2.07 -15.46 -0.20
N LEU A 107 -2.39 -16.12 0.91
CA LEU A 107 -1.40 -16.52 1.93
C LEU A 107 -0.63 -17.77 1.55
N ALA A 108 -1.17 -18.61 0.67
CA ALA A 108 -0.55 -19.89 0.27
C ALA A 108 0.85 -19.70 -0.31
N ALA A 109 1.02 -18.69 -1.17
CA ALA A 109 2.32 -18.38 -1.76
C ALA A 109 3.39 -18.04 -0.72
N ALA A 110 3.01 -17.34 0.36
CA ALA A 110 3.91 -17.00 1.45
C ALA A 110 4.32 -18.23 2.27
N ILE A 111 3.37 -19.12 2.54
CA ILE A 111 3.62 -20.38 3.29
C ILE A 111 4.47 -21.33 2.44
N ALA A 112 4.14 -21.48 1.16
CA ALA A 112 4.90 -22.31 0.22
C ALA A 112 6.35 -21.81 0.06
N ALA A 113 6.57 -20.49 0.02
CA ALA A 113 7.90 -19.90 -0.04
C ALA A 113 8.72 -20.09 1.25
N ALA A 114 8.05 -20.19 2.41
CA ALA A 114 8.69 -20.37 3.70
C ALA A 114 9.12 -21.83 3.98
N GLY A 115 8.51 -22.81 3.27
CA GLY A 115 8.83 -24.24 3.38
C GLY A 115 9.44 -24.79 2.09
N PRO A 116 10.71 -24.51 1.77
CA PRO A 116 11.30 -24.81 0.46
C PRO A 116 11.40 -26.30 0.12
N GLU A 117 11.52 -27.17 1.10
CA GLU A 117 11.62 -28.62 0.94
C GLU A 117 10.29 -29.31 1.33
N ALA A 118 9.21 -28.92 0.66
CA ALA A 118 7.92 -29.49 0.94
C ALA A 118 7.75 -30.88 0.29
N PRO A 119 7.38 -31.91 1.07
CA PRO A 119 7.06 -33.23 0.53
C PRO A 119 5.78 -33.17 -0.34
N THR A 120 5.54 -34.25 -1.08
CA THR A 120 4.30 -34.33 -1.89
C THR A 120 3.10 -34.57 -0.98
N ALA A 121 2.05 -33.76 -1.16
CA ALA A 121 0.77 -33.96 -0.50
C ALA A 121 -0.21 -34.70 -1.42
N SER A 122 -1.06 -35.55 -0.84
CA SER A 122 -2.17 -36.23 -1.50
C SER A 122 -3.51 -35.90 -0.82
N ASP A 123 -4.62 -36.30 -1.45
CA ASP A 123 -5.98 -36.13 -0.91
C ASP A 123 -6.29 -34.68 -0.50
N ILE A 124 -5.85 -33.74 -1.33
CA ILE A 124 -6.05 -32.30 -1.09
C ILE A 124 -7.54 -31.95 -1.18
N SER A 125 -8.01 -31.25 -0.16
CA SER A 125 -9.36 -30.72 -0.09
C SER A 125 -9.33 -29.28 0.45
N GLU A 126 -9.78 -28.33 -0.34
CA GLU A 126 -9.90 -26.92 0.06
C GLU A 126 -11.35 -26.62 0.45
N GLU A 127 -11.55 -26.00 1.61
CA GLU A 127 -12.83 -25.55 2.11
C GLU A 127 -12.88 -24.01 2.12
N ALA A 128 -13.68 -23.45 1.22
CA ALA A 128 -13.74 -22.01 1.00
C ALA A 128 -14.05 -21.22 2.27
N GLY A 129 -13.17 -20.27 2.60
CA GLY A 129 -13.28 -19.42 3.79
C GLY A 129 -12.81 -20.09 5.11
N HIS A 130 -12.38 -21.34 5.08
CA HIS A 130 -11.89 -22.08 6.24
C HIS A 130 -10.39 -22.39 6.11
N GLY A 131 -10.00 -23.11 5.06
CA GLY A 131 -8.63 -23.51 4.84
C GLY A 131 -8.50 -24.68 3.88
N ILE A 132 -7.36 -25.33 3.92
CA ILE A 132 -7.00 -26.46 3.07
C ILE A 132 -6.49 -27.63 3.90
N GLY A 133 -6.76 -28.85 3.46
CA GLY A 133 -6.28 -30.06 4.11
C GLY A 133 -5.73 -31.07 3.12
N GLY A 134 -4.85 -31.94 3.57
CA GLY A 134 -4.28 -33.00 2.76
C GLY A 134 -3.57 -34.06 3.60
N THR A 135 -3.01 -35.04 2.94
CA THR A 135 -2.19 -36.09 3.55
C THR A 135 -0.73 -35.91 3.13
N VAL A 136 0.17 -35.75 4.10
CA VAL A 136 1.60 -35.56 3.89
C VAL A 136 2.33 -36.64 4.70
N GLU A 137 3.12 -37.46 4.04
CA GLU A 137 3.85 -38.57 4.69
C GLU A 137 2.95 -39.47 5.57
N GLY A 138 1.72 -39.74 5.12
CA GLY A 138 0.73 -40.51 5.84
C GLY A 138 0.06 -39.83 7.03
N ARG A 139 0.33 -38.55 7.25
CA ARG A 139 -0.28 -37.73 8.30
C ARG A 139 -1.29 -36.75 7.69
N ARG A 140 -2.44 -36.58 8.36
CA ARG A 140 -3.40 -35.55 7.94
C ARG A 140 -2.90 -34.17 8.40
N VAL A 141 -2.77 -33.28 7.47
CA VAL A 141 -2.35 -31.87 7.67
C VAL A 141 -3.53 -30.97 7.34
N LEU A 142 -3.82 -30.03 8.21
CA LEU A 142 -4.82 -28.97 8.01
C LEU A 142 -4.15 -27.61 8.16
N VAL A 143 -4.40 -26.70 7.22
CA VAL A 143 -3.94 -25.31 7.26
C VAL A 143 -5.16 -24.43 7.10
N GLY A 144 -5.42 -23.53 8.06
CA GLY A 144 -6.60 -22.72 8.03
C GLY A 144 -6.73 -21.82 9.24
N SER A 145 -7.83 -21.04 9.28
CA SER A 145 -8.02 -20.05 10.33
C SER A 145 -8.25 -20.69 11.71
N PRO A 146 -7.87 -19.99 12.81
CA PRO A 146 -8.15 -20.44 14.19
C PRO A 146 -9.63 -20.60 14.51
N ARG A 147 -10.52 -20.12 13.66
CA ARG A 147 -11.97 -20.33 13.78
C ARG A 147 -12.42 -21.72 13.31
N TRP A 148 -11.64 -22.32 12.45
CA TRP A 148 -11.92 -23.64 11.89
C TRP A 148 -11.09 -24.73 12.56
N ILE A 149 -9.84 -24.42 12.93
CA ILE A 149 -8.92 -25.36 13.57
C ILE A 149 -8.77 -24.96 15.03
N ASP A 150 -9.05 -25.89 15.96
CA ASP A 150 -8.81 -25.66 17.37
C ASP A 150 -7.29 -25.53 17.61
N ALA A 151 -6.86 -24.37 18.09
CA ALA A 151 -5.47 -24.08 18.39
C ALA A 151 -4.94 -24.89 19.62
N GLY A 152 -5.82 -25.52 20.41
CA GLY A 152 -5.43 -26.32 21.56
C GLY A 152 -4.47 -25.61 22.50
N PRO A 153 -3.27 -26.18 22.77
CA PRO A 153 -2.29 -25.55 23.68
C PRO A 153 -1.70 -24.24 23.16
N LEU A 154 -1.79 -23.95 21.86
CA LEU A 154 -1.28 -22.72 21.24
C LEU A 154 -2.26 -21.56 21.26
N LYS A 155 -3.43 -21.70 21.90
CA LYS A 155 -4.48 -20.67 21.92
C LYS A 155 -3.96 -19.30 22.42
N ALA A 156 -3.15 -19.29 23.47
CA ALA A 156 -2.57 -18.07 24.01
C ALA A 156 -1.59 -17.39 23.03
N ASP A 157 -0.84 -18.20 22.27
CA ASP A 157 0.07 -17.66 21.23
C ASP A 157 -0.70 -17.09 20.05
N VAL A 158 -1.79 -17.74 19.62
CA VAL A 158 -2.68 -17.21 18.58
C VAL A 158 -3.28 -15.88 19.01
N GLU A 159 -3.85 -15.79 20.22
CA GLU A 159 -4.43 -14.55 20.74
C GLU A 159 -3.39 -13.42 20.81
N ARG A 160 -2.17 -13.71 21.22
CA ARG A 160 -1.06 -12.76 21.25
C ARG A 160 -0.72 -12.27 19.85
N MET A 161 -0.50 -13.17 18.89
CA MET A 161 -0.16 -12.83 17.50
C MET A 161 -1.26 -12.01 16.83
N GLU A 162 -2.53 -12.36 17.02
CA GLU A 162 -3.67 -11.58 16.50
C GLU A 162 -3.73 -10.17 17.12
N SER A 163 -3.43 -10.03 18.42
CA SER A 163 -3.37 -8.71 19.09
C SER A 163 -2.25 -7.82 18.55
N GLU A 164 -1.18 -8.41 18.04
CA GLU A 164 -0.06 -7.75 17.35
C GLU A 164 -0.37 -7.43 15.87
N GLY A 165 -1.57 -7.77 15.38
CA GLY A 165 -2.01 -7.53 14.01
C GLY A 165 -1.51 -8.56 13.00
N GLN A 166 -1.03 -9.71 13.46
CA GLN A 166 -0.65 -10.83 12.60
C GLN A 166 -1.89 -11.66 12.23
N THR A 167 -1.82 -12.38 11.12
CA THR A 167 -2.84 -13.35 10.71
C THR A 167 -2.33 -14.75 11.01
N CYS A 168 -3.08 -15.47 11.81
CA CYS A 168 -2.80 -16.87 12.15
C CYS A 168 -3.69 -17.80 11.32
#